data_3e09ec326052c361eb445d2cba4968e5
#
_entry.id   3e09ec326052c361eb445d2cba4968e5
#
_cell.length_a   1.000
_cell.length_b   1.000
_cell.length_c   1.000
_cell.angle_alpha   90.00
_cell.angle_beta   90.00
_cell.angle_gamma   90.00
#
_symmetry.space_group_name_H-M   'P 1'
#
loop_
_entity.id
_entity.type
_entity.pdbx_description
1 polymer ?
#
loop_
_entity_poly.entity_id
_entity_poly.type
_entity_poly.pdbx_seq_one_letter_code
_entity_poly.pdbx_strand_id
1 'polypeptide(L)'
;ECLQTLNGHSDWVPSVAYSPDGTKIVSGSGDKTIKIWDANTGECLKTLEGHLLQVESVAYSPDGTKIISGSDDKTVKIWDANTGECIKTLMGYEYSVLSVAYSPDGTKIISGLGDETVKIWDTNTGECLKTLNGHSDWVRSVAYSPDGTKIISGSVGGSIKIWDANTGQCLKTLEGHSEGVLSVAYSPDGTKIISGSWDNTIKIWDANTGECLKTLEGHSSYVSSVAFSPDGTKIISG
;
A
#
# COMPACT_ATOMS: atom_id res chain seq x y z
N GLU A 1 -23.92 2.85 9.46
CA GLU A 1 -24.01 4.31 9.32
C GLU A 1 -22.60 4.92 9.22
N CYS A 2 -22.42 5.94 8.35
CA CYS A 2 -21.21 6.73 8.31
C CYS A 2 -21.14 7.59 9.57
N LEU A 3 -20.10 7.43 10.37
CA LEU A 3 -19.95 8.18 11.61
C LEU A 3 -19.48 9.62 11.34
N GLN A 4 -18.57 9.80 10.37
CA GLN A 4 -17.97 11.08 10.06
C GLN A 4 -17.45 11.14 8.63
N THR A 5 -17.50 12.32 8.02
CA THR A 5 -16.88 12.61 6.73
C THR A 5 -15.77 13.65 6.92
N LEU A 6 -14.55 13.34 6.48
CA LEU A 6 -13.42 14.25 6.53
C LEU A 6 -13.40 15.08 5.24
N ASN A 7 -13.60 16.38 5.36
CA ASN A 7 -13.65 17.29 4.21
C ASN A 7 -12.41 18.18 4.18
N GLY A 8 -11.82 18.39 2.99
CA GLY A 8 -10.68 19.30 2.84
C GLY A 8 -9.74 19.01 1.67
N HIS A 9 -9.74 17.79 1.11
CA HIS A 9 -9.12 17.56 -0.18
C HIS A 9 -10.02 18.12 -1.30
N SER A 10 -9.40 18.61 -2.37
CA SER A 10 -10.09 19.18 -3.53
C SER A 10 -10.18 18.22 -4.72
N ASP A 11 -9.64 17.01 -4.57
CA ASP A 11 -9.66 15.97 -5.60
C ASP A 11 -9.78 14.59 -4.92
N TRP A 12 -9.92 13.52 -5.71
CA TRP A 12 -10.07 12.14 -5.24
C TRP A 12 -8.97 11.73 -4.26
N VAL A 13 -9.31 10.80 -3.35
CA VAL A 13 -8.44 10.34 -2.27
C VAL A 13 -8.20 8.83 -2.45
N PRO A 14 -7.14 8.42 -3.16
CA PRO A 14 -6.89 7.00 -3.46
C PRO A 14 -6.37 6.21 -2.27
N SER A 15 -5.79 6.88 -1.26
CA SER A 15 -5.12 6.19 -0.16
C SER A 15 -5.34 6.86 1.18
N VAL A 16 -5.63 6.04 2.18
CA VAL A 16 -5.75 6.45 3.59
C VAL A 16 -5.11 5.39 4.48
N ALA A 17 -4.56 5.83 5.62
CA ALA A 17 -4.03 4.93 6.64
C ALA A 17 -4.21 5.51 8.04
N TYR A 18 -4.46 4.65 9.03
CA TYR A 18 -4.39 5.02 10.45
C TYR A 18 -2.94 5.07 10.93
N SER A 19 -2.67 5.97 11.89
CA SER A 19 -1.46 5.88 12.72
C SER A 19 -1.49 4.59 13.56
N PRO A 20 -0.32 4.03 13.94
CA PRO A 20 -0.27 2.79 14.72
C PRO A 20 -1.01 2.84 16.05
N ASP A 21 -1.11 4.02 16.67
CA ASP A 21 -1.85 4.29 17.90
C ASP A 21 -3.36 4.54 17.68
N GLY A 22 -3.80 4.60 16.40
CA GLY A 22 -5.18 4.85 16.00
C GLY A 22 -5.67 6.27 16.23
N THR A 23 -4.83 7.20 16.66
CA THR A 23 -5.24 8.58 17.01
C THR A 23 -5.32 9.51 15.81
N LYS A 24 -4.64 9.17 14.71
CA LYS A 24 -4.57 9.99 13.49
C LYS A 24 -4.89 9.17 12.25
N ILE A 25 -5.31 9.87 11.21
CA ILE A 25 -5.47 9.33 9.85
C ILE A 25 -4.56 10.15 8.94
N VAL A 26 -3.90 9.51 7.98
CA VAL A 26 -3.23 10.16 6.86
C VAL A 26 -3.97 9.86 5.58
N SER A 27 -4.09 10.82 4.69
CA SER A 27 -4.69 10.68 3.36
C SER A 27 -3.80 11.30 2.29
N GLY A 28 -3.67 10.62 1.14
CA GLY A 28 -3.03 11.13 -0.07
C GLY A 28 -4.08 11.38 -1.15
N SER A 29 -3.91 12.44 -1.94
CA SER A 29 -4.93 12.90 -2.88
C SER A 29 -4.39 13.28 -4.26
N GLY A 30 -5.30 13.26 -5.25
CA GLY A 30 -5.10 13.83 -6.58
C GLY A 30 -4.82 15.33 -6.56
N ASP A 31 -5.19 16.03 -5.48
CA ASP A 31 -4.86 17.44 -5.26
C ASP A 31 -3.35 17.68 -4.95
N LYS A 32 -2.53 16.62 -5.00
CA LYS A 32 -1.07 16.59 -4.79
C LYS A 32 -0.64 16.81 -3.34
N THR A 33 -1.59 16.84 -2.41
CA THR A 33 -1.33 17.03 -0.99
C THR A 33 -1.55 15.75 -0.20
N ILE A 34 -0.91 15.71 0.97
CA ILE A 34 -1.17 14.74 2.01
C ILE A 34 -1.78 15.49 3.18
N LYS A 35 -2.81 14.93 3.80
CA LYS A 35 -3.39 15.53 5.02
C LYS A 35 -3.30 14.56 6.19
N ILE A 36 -3.06 15.13 7.36
CA ILE A 36 -3.10 14.42 8.65
C ILE A 36 -4.33 14.92 9.39
N TRP A 37 -5.15 14.00 9.86
CA TRP A 37 -6.42 14.26 10.52
C TRP A 37 -6.40 13.68 11.92
N ASP A 38 -7.09 14.33 12.85
CA ASP A 38 -7.45 13.72 14.15
C ASP A 38 -8.55 12.69 13.92
N ALA A 39 -8.32 11.45 14.34
CA ALA A 39 -9.24 10.35 14.08
C ALA A 39 -10.55 10.45 14.89
N ASN A 40 -10.57 11.20 16.00
CA ASN A 40 -11.74 11.34 16.85
C ASN A 40 -12.58 12.56 16.46
N THR A 41 -11.92 13.70 16.18
CA THR A 41 -12.62 14.96 15.88
C THR A 41 -12.86 15.17 14.39
N GLY A 42 -12.05 14.52 13.52
CA GLY A 42 -12.06 14.71 12.08
C GLY A 42 -11.44 16.02 11.62
N GLU A 43 -10.80 16.77 12.52
CA GLU A 43 -10.11 18.01 12.17
C GLU A 43 -8.85 17.74 11.35
N CYS A 44 -8.62 18.54 10.31
CA CYS A 44 -7.37 18.52 9.57
C CYS A 44 -6.27 19.18 10.40
N LEU A 45 -5.35 18.37 10.92
CA LEU A 45 -4.25 18.84 11.75
C LEU A 45 -3.13 19.46 10.92
N LYS A 46 -2.86 18.90 9.73
CA LYS A 46 -1.79 19.34 8.83
C LYS A 46 -2.10 19.06 7.38
N THR A 47 -1.55 19.91 6.51
CA THR A 47 -1.43 19.65 5.07
C THR A 47 0.05 19.65 4.71
N LEU A 48 0.51 18.56 4.08
CA LEU A 48 1.88 18.39 3.63
C LEU A 48 1.91 18.63 2.11
N GLU A 49 2.68 19.59 1.70
CA GLU A 49 2.86 19.99 0.29
C GLU A 49 4.28 19.66 -0.17
N GLY A 50 4.44 19.34 -1.46
CA GLY A 50 5.76 19.07 -2.04
C GLY A 50 5.78 18.01 -3.11
N HIS A 51 4.71 17.21 -3.29
CA HIS A 51 4.53 16.43 -4.51
C HIS A 51 4.08 17.31 -5.67
N LEU A 52 4.57 17.01 -6.87
CA LEU A 52 4.28 17.78 -8.09
C LEU A 52 3.06 17.25 -8.84
N LEU A 53 2.71 15.99 -8.60
CA LEU A 53 1.55 15.29 -9.18
C LEU A 53 0.78 14.57 -8.07
N GLN A 54 -0.26 13.84 -8.43
CA GLN A 54 -1.15 13.14 -7.51
C GLN A 54 -0.40 12.16 -6.59
N VAL A 55 -0.88 12.06 -5.35
CA VAL A 55 -0.37 11.13 -4.33
C VAL A 55 -1.22 9.87 -4.37
N GLU A 56 -0.64 8.78 -4.84
CA GLU A 56 -1.32 7.50 -5.06
C GLU A 56 -1.40 6.64 -3.79
N SER A 57 -0.41 6.75 -2.91
CA SER A 57 -0.32 5.87 -1.74
C SER A 57 0.37 6.56 -0.57
N VAL A 58 -0.14 6.32 0.63
CA VAL A 58 0.43 6.81 1.89
C VAL A 58 0.45 5.72 2.95
N ALA A 59 1.46 5.74 3.82
CA ALA A 59 1.51 4.85 4.98
C ALA A 59 2.26 5.51 6.15
N TYR A 60 1.89 5.15 7.38
CA TYR A 60 2.68 5.46 8.58
C TYR A 60 3.83 4.46 8.76
N SER A 61 4.94 4.91 9.33
CA SER A 61 5.95 4.02 9.89
C SER A 61 5.38 3.25 11.09
N PRO A 62 5.91 2.05 11.41
CA PRO A 62 5.40 1.25 12.52
C PRO A 62 5.47 1.95 13.89
N ASP A 63 6.42 2.86 14.07
CA ASP A 63 6.56 3.68 15.28
C ASP A 63 5.70 4.96 15.27
N GLY A 64 4.98 5.24 14.17
CA GLY A 64 4.13 6.41 13.99
C GLY A 64 4.86 7.74 13.83
N THR A 65 6.20 7.74 13.79
CA THR A 65 7.00 8.98 13.73
C THR A 65 7.15 9.55 12.33
N LYS A 66 6.97 8.73 11.30
CA LYS A 66 7.12 9.10 9.89
C LYS A 66 5.91 8.70 9.06
N ILE A 67 5.76 9.37 7.93
CA ILE A 67 4.82 9.02 6.87
C ILE A 67 5.64 8.81 5.60
N ILE A 68 5.26 7.85 4.77
CA ILE A 68 5.74 7.72 3.39
C ILE A 68 4.60 7.99 2.42
N SER A 69 4.96 8.54 1.28
CA SER A 69 4.03 8.75 0.17
C SER A 69 4.66 8.38 -1.16
N GLY A 70 3.88 7.74 -2.02
CA GLY A 70 4.20 7.47 -3.42
C GLY A 70 3.35 8.33 -4.34
N SER A 71 3.91 8.81 -5.43
CA SER A 71 3.25 9.76 -6.32
C SER A 71 3.55 9.48 -7.80
N ASP A 72 2.65 9.97 -8.65
CA ASP A 72 2.84 10.05 -10.10
C ASP A 72 3.99 10.97 -10.50
N ASP A 73 4.48 11.82 -9.60
CA ASP A 73 5.67 12.64 -9.82
C ASP A 73 6.97 11.81 -9.81
N LYS A 74 6.85 10.48 -9.74
CA LYS A 74 7.95 9.51 -9.77
C LYS A 74 8.87 9.61 -8.56
N THR A 75 8.33 9.99 -7.42
CA THR A 75 9.07 10.03 -6.15
C THR A 75 8.35 9.30 -5.04
N VAL A 76 9.14 8.79 -4.09
CA VAL A 76 8.68 8.49 -2.74
C VAL A 76 9.21 9.57 -1.82
N LYS A 77 8.36 10.14 -0.98
CA LYS A 77 8.79 11.09 0.04
C LYS A 77 8.58 10.50 1.42
N ILE A 78 9.52 10.84 2.31
CA ILE A 78 9.46 10.52 3.74
C ILE A 78 9.24 11.83 4.49
N TRP A 79 8.23 11.87 5.34
CA TRP A 79 7.80 13.05 6.08
C TRP A 79 7.90 12.78 7.59
N ASP A 80 8.21 13.79 8.37
CA ASP A 80 8.05 13.78 9.82
C ASP A 80 6.54 13.91 10.15
N ALA A 81 5.98 12.94 10.85
CA ALA A 81 4.55 12.92 11.16
C ALA A 81 4.12 14.01 12.15
N ASN A 82 5.06 14.56 12.94
CA ASN A 82 4.77 15.59 13.93
C ASN A 82 4.93 16.99 13.36
N THR A 83 6.02 17.25 12.60
CA THR A 83 6.27 18.59 12.03
C THR A 83 5.57 18.77 10.68
N GLY A 84 5.39 17.69 9.91
CA GLY A 84 4.89 17.70 8.52
C GLY A 84 5.98 18.03 7.50
N GLU A 85 7.24 18.16 7.92
CA GLU A 85 8.36 18.46 7.04
C GLU A 85 8.77 17.24 6.20
N CYS A 86 9.13 17.47 4.95
CA CYS A 86 9.71 16.43 4.10
C CYS A 86 11.16 16.19 4.52
N ILE A 87 11.41 15.03 5.14
CA ILE A 87 12.75 14.62 5.61
C ILE A 87 13.62 14.19 4.43
N LYS A 88 13.02 13.45 3.47
CA LYS A 88 13.77 12.84 2.38
C LYS A 88 12.88 12.63 1.15
N THR A 89 13.49 12.75 -0.02
CA THR A 89 12.88 12.35 -1.30
C THR A 89 13.74 11.24 -1.90
N LEU A 90 13.13 10.07 -2.13
CA LEU A 90 13.75 8.95 -2.83
C LEU A 90 13.51 9.17 -4.32
N MET A 91 14.59 9.19 -5.08
CA MET A 91 14.60 9.37 -6.53
C MET A 91 15.13 8.12 -7.22
N GLY A 92 15.00 8.05 -8.53
CA GLY A 92 15.48 6.90 -9.31
C GLY A 92 14.34 6.04 -9.86
N TYR A 93 13.16 6.64 -9.95
CA TYR A 93 12.01 6.08 -10.61
C TYR A 93 11.83 6.74 -12.00
N GLU A 94 11.55 5.92 -13.01
CA GLU A 94 11.19 6.44 -14.35
C GLU A 94 9.67 6.49 -14.55
N TYR A 95 8.91 5.84 -13.66
CA TYR A 95 7.46 5.69 -13.73
C TYR A 95 6.79 6.06 -12.40
N SER A 96 5.48 6.21 -12.43
CA SER A 96 4.63 6.47 -11.26
C SER A 96 4.87 5.48 -10.13
N VAL A 97 4.84 5.97 -8.89
CA VAL A 97 4.84 5.15 -7.68
C VAL A 97 3.41 4.96 -7.22
N LEU A 98 2.88 3.75 -7.43
CA LEU A 98 1.47 3.43 -7.26
C LEU A 98 1.11 2.91 -5.87
N SER A 99 2.09 2.34 -5.17
CA SER A 99 1.89 1.79 -3.82
C SER A 99 3.17 1.83 -3.01
N VAL A 100 3.06 2.13 -1.72
CA VAL A 100 4.18 2.13 -0.79
C VAL A 100 3.81 1.45 0.52
N ALA A 101 4.77 0.76 1.15
CA ALA A 101 4.61 0.22 2.50
C ALA A 101 5.94 0.19 3.24
N TYR A 102 5.88 0.30 4.57
CA TYR A 102 7.03 0.03 5.45
C TYR A 102 7.18 -1.46 5.76
N SER A 103 8.42 -1.91 5.98
CA SER A 103 8.65 -3.16 6.69
C SER A 103 8.18 -3.06 8.14
N PRO A 104 7.79 -4.17 8.80
CA PRO A 104 7.30 -4.15 10.18
C PRO A 104 8.30 -3.57 11.19
N ASP A 105 9.60 -3.66 10.91
CA ASP A 105 10.68 -3.07 11.72
C ASP A 105 10.98 -1.60 11.36
N GLY A 106 10.32 -1.04 10.35
CA GLY A 106 10.51 0.33 9.85
C GLY A 106 11.83 0.60 9.14
N THR A 107 12.69 -0.41 8.96
CA THR A 107 14.03 -0.23 8.38
C THR A 107 14.03 -0.14 6.86
N LYS A 108 12.98 -0.66 6.22
CA LYS A 108 12.85 -0.70 4.76
C LYS A 108 11.52 -0.14 4.30
N ILE A 109 11.51 0.34 3.08
CA ILE A 109 10.31 0.74 2.33
C ILE A 109 10.24 -0.13 1.08
N ILE A 110 9.04 -0.55 0.69
CA ILE A 110 8.77 -1.13 -0.62
C ILE A 110 7.90 -0.19 -1.44
N SER A 111 8.09 -0.21 -2.75
CA SER A 111 7.28 0.54 -3.70
C SER A 111 6.89 -0.33 -4.89
N GLY A 112 5.61 -0.31 -5.26
CA GLY A 112 5.07 -0.88 -6.49
C GLY A 112 4.96 0.19 -7.56
N LEU A 113 5.40 -0.12 -8.77
CA LEU A 113 5.66 0.87 -9.81
C LEU A 113 4.89 0.59 -11.11
N GLY A 114 4.74 1.65 -11.91
CA GLY A 114 4.21 1.57 -13.27
C GLY A 114 5.20 0.98 -14.30
N ASP A 115 6.42 0.58 -13.89
CA ASP A 115 7.38 -0.14 -14.73
C ASP A 115 7.37 -1.66 -14.45
N GLU A 116 6.28 -2.17 -13.85
CA GLU A 116 6.09 -3.60 -13.57
C GLU A 116 7.02 -4.14 -12.46
N THR A 117 7.79 -3.28 -11.79
CA THR A 117 8.73 -3.68 -10.75
C THR A 117 8.26 -3.34 -9.34
N VAL A 118 8.82 -4.07 -8.36
CA VAL A 118 8.81 -3.68 -6.95
C VAL A 118 10.23 -3.30 -6.56
N LYS A 119 10.41 -2.17 -5.86
CA LYS A 119 11.72 -1.77 -5.33
C LYS A 119 11.71 -1.81 -3.80
N ILE A 120 12.86 -2.20 -3.23
CA ILE A 120 13.12 -2.22 -1.79
C ILE A 120 14.16 -1.15 -1.50
N TRP A 121 13.89 -0.29 -0.54
CA TRP A 121 14.72 0.87 -0.17
C TRP A 121 15.11 0.79 1.31
N ASP A 122 16.29 1.26 1.64
CA ASP A 122 16.69 1.52 3.02
C ASP A 122 16.07 2.85 3.48
N THR A 123 15.34 2.83 4.59
CA THR A 123 14.64 4.00 5.13
C THR A 123 15.60 5.10 5.56
N ASN A 124 16.77 4.75 6.10
CA ASN A 124 17.73 5.69 6.67
C ASN A 124 18.64 6.31 5.60
N THR A 125 19.20 5.48 4.71
CA THR A 125 20.10 5.98 3.64
C THR A 125 19.33 6.52 2.45
N GLY A 126 18.15 5.92 2.14
CA GLY A 126 17.38 6.20 0.94
C GLY A 126 17.93 5.48 -0.30
N GLU A 127 18.82 4.53 -0.13
CA GLU A 127 19.38 3.73 -1.21
C GLU A 127 18.41 2.64 -1.66
N CYS A 128 18.32 2.41 -2.97
CA CYS A 128 17.62 1.26 -3.52
C CYS A 128 18.45 0.01 -3.30
N LEU A 129 17.96 -0.87 -2.42
CA LEU A 129 18.63 -2.12 -2.08
C LEU A 129 18.40 -3.20 -3.13
N LYS A 130 17.19 -3.24 -3.71
CA LYS A 130 16.80 -4.27 -4.68
C LYS A 130 15.70 -3.78 -5.63
N THR A 131 15.71 -4.35 -6.84
CA THR A 131 14.61 -4.28 -7.80
C THR A 131 14.12 -5.70 -8.08
N LEU A 132 12.84 -5.95 -7.83
CA LEU A 132 12.19 -7.24 -8.05
C LEU A 132 11.48 -7.20 -9.40
N ASN A 133 11.91 -8.02 -10.34
CA ASN A 133 11.38 -8.10 -11.69
C ASN A 133 10.55 -9.37 -11.86
N GLY A 134 9.47 -9.30 -12.65
CA GLY A 134 8.71 -10.49 -13.00
C GLY A 134 7.20 -10.32 -13.13
N HIS A 135 6.62 -9.17 -12.77
CA HIS A 135 5.28 -8.82 -13.21
C HIS A 135 5.31 -8.42 -14.69
N SER A 136 4.17 -8.51 -15.36
CA SER A 136 3.98 -8.16 -16.78
C SER A 136 3.16 -6.90 -16.98
N ASP A 137 2.83 -6.20 -15.89
CA ASP A 137 2.04 -4.96 -15.91
C ASP A 137 2.21 -4.23 -14.57
N TRP A 138 1.66 -3.02 -14.46
CA TRP A 138 1.76 -2.10 -13.32
C TRP A 138 1.50 -2.81 -11.98
N VAL A 139 2.36 -2.53 -11.01
CA VAL A 139 2.21 -3.04 -9.64
C VAL A 139 1.41 -2.05 -8.80
N ARG A 140 0.10 -2.34 -8.65
CA ARG A 140 -0.86 -1.43 -7.98
C ARG A 140 -0.87 -1.53 -6.47
N SER A 141 -0.39 -2.64 -5.90
CA SER A 141 -0.45 -2.86 -4.46
C SER A 141 0.72 -3.70 -3.99
N VAL A 142 1.33 -3.29 -2.89
CA VAL A 142 2.42 -4.02 -2.23
C VAL A 142 2.20 -4.06 -0.72
N ALA A 143 2.60 -5.15 -0.07
CA ALA A 143 2.59 -5.26 1.39
C ALA A 143 3.70 -6.20 1.87
N TYR A 144 4.19 -5.97 3.10
CA TYR A 144 5.01 -6.93 3.82
C TYR A 144 4.15 -7.95 4.55
N SER A 145 4.67 -9.17 4.74
CA SER A 145 4.15 -10.09 5.74
C SER A 145 4.37 -9.52 7.15
N PRO A 146 3.53 -9.88 8.14
CA PRO A 146 3.65 -9.36 9.51
C PRO A 146 5.01 -9.65 10.16
N ASP A 147 5.67 -10.75 9.78
CA ASP A 147 7.02 -11.12 10.24
C ASP A 147 8.16 -10.45 9.44
N GLY A 148 7.83 -9.69 8.40
CA GLY A 148 8.78 -8.98 7.54
C GLY A 148 9.61 -9.88 6.61
N THR A 149 9.37 -11.18 6.59
CA THR A 149 10.18 -12.13 5.79
C THR A 149 9.77 -12.21 4.33
N LYS A 150 8.53 -11.83 4.01
CA LYS A 150 7.97 -11.88 2.65
C LYS A 150 7.37 -10.55 2.23
N ILE A 151 7.28 -10.36 0.94
CA ILE A 151 6.56 -9.26 0.30
C ILE A 151 5.50 -9.89 -0.60
N ILE A 152 4.32 -9.28 -0.68
CA ILE A 152 3.33 -9.55 -1.72
C ILE A 152 3.17 -8.34 -2.62
N SER A 153 2.90 -8.60 -3.89
CA SER A 153 2.59 -7.58 -4.88
C SER A 153 1.45 -8.03 -5.79
N GLY A 154 0.49 -7.14 -6.02
CA GLY A 154 -0.62 -7.33 -6.95
C GLY A 154 -0.44 -6.45 -8.18
N SER A 155 -0.67 -7.03 -9.37
CA SER A 155 -0.45 -6.37 -10.66
C SER A 155 -1.72 -6.29 -11.48
N VAL A 156 -1.80 -5.25 -12.31
CA VAL A 156 -2.85 -5.05 -13.33
C VAL A 156 -2.88 -6.22 -14.33
N GLY A 157 -1.77 -6.95 -14.50
CA GLY A 157 -1.72 -8.20 -15.27
C GLY A 157 -2.46 -9.38 -14.63
N GLY A 158 -3.20 -9.18 -13.51
CA GLY A 158 -4.05 -10.21 -12.87
C GLY A 158 -3.32 -11.15 -11.91
N SER A 159 -2.01 -11.09 -11.82
CA SER A 159 -1.22 -11.96 -10.94
C SER A 159 -0.86 -11.30 -9.60
N ILE A 160 -0.70 -12.14 -8.58
CA ILE A 160 -0.10 -11.78 -7.30
C ILE A 160 1.22 -12.54 -7.20
N LYS A 161 2.28 -11.88 -6.74
CA LYS A 161 3.56 -12.54 -6.47
C LYS A 161 3.93 -12.45 -5.00
N ILE A 162 4.53 -13.54 -4.50
CA ILE A 162 5.13 -13.61 -3.17
C ILE A 162 6.63 -13.66 -3.36
N TRP A 163 7.33 -12.75 -2.69
CA TRP A 163 8.78 -12.59 -2.77
C TRP A 163 9.42 -12.83 -1.41
N ASP A 164 10.61 -13.36 -1.40
CA ASP A 164 11.48 -13.34 -0.22
C ASP A 164 12.04 -11.92 -0.03
N ALA A 165 11.78 -11.31 1.12
CA ALA A 165 12.14 -9.92 1.38
C ALA A 165 13.66 -9.69 1.49
N ASN A 166 14.43 -10.73 1.81
CA ASN A 166 15.88 -10.63 1.97
C ASN A 166 16.63 -10.90 0.66
N THR A 167 16.24 -11.94 -0.07
CA THR A 167 16.91 -12.31 -1.33
C THR A 167 16.35 -11.57 -2.53
N GLY A 168 15.07 -11.21 -2.51
CA GLY A 168 14.34 -10.64 -3.64
C GLY A 168 13.84 -11.70 -4.63
N GLN A 169 13.98 -12.98 -4.33
CA GLN A 169 13.50 -14.06 -5.20
C GLN A 169 11.99 -14.15 -5.18
N CYS A 170 11.38 -14.35 -6.36
CA CYS A 170 9.97 -14.71 -6.45
C CYS A 170 9.79 -16.16 -5.97
N LEU A 171 9.09 -16.31 -4.86
CA LEU A 171 8.79 -17.61 -4.26
C LEU A 171 7.58 -18.26 -4.91
N LYS A 172 6.56 -17.47 -5.26
CA LYS A 172 5.30 -17.95 -5.84
C LYS A 172 4.65 -16.90 -6.74
N THR A 173 3.90 -17.37 -7.71
CA THR A 173 2.93 -16.58 -8.47
C THR A 173 1.55 -17.18 -8.24
N LEU A 174 0.59 -16.36 -7.80
CA LEU A 174 -0.80 -16.75 -7.57
C LEU A 174 -1.61 -16.26 -8.78
N GLU A 175 -2.17 -17.20 -9.50
CA GLU A 175 -3.02 -16.96 -10.66
C GLU A 175 -4.47 -17.33 -10.32
N GLY A 176 -5.44 -16.60 -10.86
CA GLY A 176 -6.85 -16.92 -10.64
C GLY A 176 -7.82 -15.74 -10.72
N HIS A 177 -7.36 -14.49 -10.56
CA HIS A 177 -8.15 -13.36 -11.01
C HIS A 177 -8.17 -13.31 -12.54
N SER A 178 -9.33 -13.00 -13.13
CA SER A 178 -9.46 -12.89 -14.58
C SER A 178 -9.07 -11.52 -15.12
N GLU A 179 -8.90 -10.54 -14.21
CA GLU A 179 -8.51 -9.18 -14.52
C GLU A 179 -7.53 -8.64 -13.47
N GLY A 180 -7.15 -7.35 -13.61
CA GLY A 180 -6.13 -6.71 -12.79
C GLY A 180 -6.38 -6.78 -11.28
N VAL A 181 -5.33 -7.05 -10.51
CA VAL A 181 -5.34 -7.01 -9.05
C VAL A 181 -5.00 -5.60 -8.59
N LEU A 182 -5.92 -4.98 -7.84
CA LEU A 182 -5.82 -3.59 -7.40
C LEU A 182 -5.33 -3.44 -5.96
N SER A 183 -5.62 -4.43 -5.12
CA SER A 183 -5.27 -4.37 -3.69
C SER A 183 -4.92 -5.76 -3.18
N VAL A 184 -3.89 -5.84 -2.35
CA VAL A 184 -3.48 -7.06 -1.66
C VAL A 184 -3.14 -6.76 -0.20
N ALA A 185 -3.47 -7.69 0.71
CA ALA A 185 -3.09 -7.57 2.11
C ALA A 185 -2.84 -8.96 2.72
N TYR A 186 -1.94 -9.03 3.70
CA TYR A 186 -1.80 -10.18 4.58
C TYR A 186 -2.81 -10.15 5.72
N SER A 187 -3.24 -11.32 6.18
CA SER A 187 -3.87 -11.46 7.49
C SER A 187 -2.87 -11.12 8.62
N PRO A 188 -3.35 -10.65 9.79
CA PRO A 188 -2.46 -10.29 10.91
C PRO A 188 -1.57 -11.43 11.39
N ASP A 189 -1.99 -12.68 11.22
CA ASP A 189 -1.23 -13.89 11.56
C ASP A 189 -0.28 -14.33 10.42
N GLY A 190 -0.32 -13.67 9.26
CA GLY A 190 0.49 -13.98 8.09
C GLY A 190 0.12 -15.26 7.35
N THR A 191 -0.97 -15.94 7.75
CA THR A 191 -1.34 -17.25 7.17
C THR A 191 -2.14 -17.13 5.87
N LYS A 192 -2.80 -15.98 5.66
CA LYS A 192 -3.65 -15.73 4.49
C LYS A 192 -3.27 -14.45 3.78
N ILE A 193 -3.62 -14.40 2.51
CA ILE A 193 -3.59 -13.20 1.68
C ILE A 193 -5.01 -12.95 1.19
N ILE A 194 -5.42 -11.67 1.10
CA ILE A 194 -6.62 -11.26 0.39
C ILE A 194 -6.25 -10.38 -0.79
N SER A 195 -7.04 -10.44 -1.84
CA SER A 195 -6.89 -9.60 -3.02
C SER A 195 -8.23 -9.10 -3.54
N GLY A 196 -8.27 -7.85 -3.98
CA GLY A 196 -9.38 -7.23 -4.70
C GLY A 196 -9.00 -6.94 -6.14
N SER A 197 -9.93 -7.09 -7.08
CA SER A 197 -9.66 -7.07 -8.52
C SER A 197 -10.71 -6.31 -9.33
N TRP A 198 -10.30 -5.93 -10.55
CA TRP A 198 -11.21 -5.46 -11.60
C TRP A 198 -12.25 -6.49 -12.02
N ASP A 199 -12.03 -7.80 -11.72
CA ASP A 199 -13.02 -8.86 -11.97
C ASP A 199 -14.20 -8.83 -10.99
N ASN A 200 -14.32 -7.80 -10.16
CA ASN A 200 -15.37 -7.58 -9.16
C ASN A 200 -15.35 -8.60 -8.01
N THR A 201 -14.31 -9.39 -7.89
CA THR A 201 -14.21 -10.41 -6.84
C THR A 201 -13.12 -10.08 -5.82
N ILE A 202 -13.27 -10.69 -4.64
CA ILE A 202 -12.21 -10.78 -3.64
C ILE A 202 -11.80 -12.25 -3.58
N LYS A 203 -10.50 -12.51 -3.55
CA LYS A 203 -9.99 -13.86 -3.32
C LYS A 203 -9.20 -13.94 -2.02
N ILE A 204 -9.34 -15.09 -1.36
CA ILE A 204 -8.59 -15.44 -0.15
C ILE A 204 -7.64 -16.58 -0.53
N TRP A 205 -6.37 -16.41 -0.22
CA TRP A 205 -5.30 -17.34 -0.57
C TRP A 205 -4.60 -17.85 0.69
N ASP A 206 -4.14 -19.09 0.66
CA ASP A 206 -3.19 -19.59 1.63
C ASP A 206 -1.80 -19.00 1.34
N ALA A 207 -1.21 -18.30 2.29
CA ALA A 207 0.06 -17.60 2.10
C ALA A 207 1.26 -18.55 1.95
N ASN A 208 1.14 -19.81 2.38
CA ASN A 208 2.21 -20.80 2.31
C ASN A 208 2.10 -21.66 1.06
N THR A 209 0.89 -22.16 0.73
CA THR A 209 0.70 -23.01 -0.46
C THR A 209 0.51 -22.19 -1.72
N GLY A 210 -0.09 -21.01 -1.63
CA GLY A 210 -0.50 -20.16 -2.74
C GLY A 210 -1.86 -20.57 -3.34
N GLU A 211 -2.56 -21.52 -2.73
CA GLU A 211 -3.87 -21.99 -3.21
C GLU A 211 -4.96 -20.95 -2.92
N CYS A 212 -5.87 -20.77 -3.88
CA CYS A 212 -7.07 -19.96 -3.67
C CYS A 212 -8.05 -20.74 -2.78
N LEU A 213 -8.21 -20.30 -1.55
CA LEU A 213 -9.10 -20.92 -0.56
C LEU A 213 -10.57 -20.55 -0.80
N LYS A 214 -10.82 -19.32 -1.25
CA LYS A 214 -12.19 -18.82 -1.43
C LYS A 214 -12.23 -17.65 -2.40
N THR A 215 -13.29 -17.60 -3.22
CA THR A 215 -13.69 -16.41 -3.99
C THR A 215 -14.96 -15.83 -3.37
N LEU A 216 -14.97 -14.52 -3.11
CA LEU A 216 -16.12 -13.78 -2.61
C LEU A 216 -16.65 -12.93 -3.76
N GLU A 217 -17.91 -13.17 -4.09
CA GLU A 217 -18.68 -12.42 -5.09
C GLU A 217 -19.68 -11.50 -4.40
N GLY A 218 -20.15 -10.46 -5.09
CA GLY A 218 -21.20 -9.58 -4.57
C GLY A 218 -21.03 -8.10 -4.91
N HIS A 219 -19.80 -7.68 -5.22
CA HIS A 219 -19.58 -6.34 -5.77
C HIS A 219 -20.08 -6.25 -7.21
N SER A 220 -20.75 -5.14 -7.55
CA SER A 220 -21.23 -4.85 -8.90
C SER A 220 -20.21 -4.10 -9.77
N SER A 221 -19.06 -3.74 -9.19
CA SER A 221 -17.94 -3.06 -9.85
C SER A 221 -16.63 -3.58 -9.26
N TYR A 222 -15.50 -3.10 -9.79
CA TYR A 222 -14.18 -3.48 -9.35
C TYR A 222 -13.98 -3.26 -7.85
N VAL A 223 -13.13 -4.08 -7.24
CA VAL A 223 -12.75 -3.99 -5.83
C VAL A 223 -11.41 -3.29 -5.73
N SER A 224 -11.43 -2.01 -5.36
CA SER A 224 -10.25 -1.14 -5.34
C SER A 224 -9.40 -1.29 -4.09
N SER A 225 -9.99 -1.73 -2.97
CA SER A 225 -9.31 -1.85 -1.68
C SER A 225 -9.84 -3.02 -0.88
N VAL A 226 -8.94 -3.72 -0.20
CA VAL A 226 -9.27 -4.79 0.75
C VAL A 226 -8.38 -4.69 1.98
N ALA A 227 -8.94 -5.02 3.15
CA ALA A 227 -8.18 -5.11 4.38
C ALA A 227 -8.78 -6.17 5.33
N PHE A 228 -7.93 -6.75 6.19
CA PHE A 228 -8.38 -7.53 7.33
C PHE A 228 -8.65 -6.62 8.54
N SER A 229 -9.59 -7.05 9.38
CA SER A 229 -9.70 -6.50 10.75
C SER A 229 -8.43 -6.84 11.55
N PRO A 230 -8.08 -6.05 12.59
CA PRO A 230 -6.88 -6.30 13.41
C PRO A 230 -6.84 -7.69 14.06
N ASP A 231 -7.99 -8.28 14.34
CA ASP A 231 -8.12 -9.64 14.88
C ASP A 231 -8.13 -10.74 13.79
N GLY A 232 -8.06 -10.35 12.51
CA GLY A 232 -8.07 -11.27 11.37
C GLY A 232 -9.40 -11.97 11.09
N THR A 233 -10.48 -11.63 11.83
CA THR A 233 -11.76 -12.35 11.74
C THR A 233 -12.67 -11.81 10.65
N LYS A 234 -12.49 -10.57 10.21
CA LYS A 234 -13.31 -9.89 9.21
C LYS A 234 -12.46 -9.32 8.07
N ILE A 235 -13.12 -9.13 6.94
CA ILE A 235 -12.58 -8.47 5.76
C ILE A 235 -13.49 -7.29 5.44
N ILE A 236 -12.90 -6.16 5.06
CA ILE A 236 -13.60 -5.03 4.46
C ILE A 236 -13.11 -4.85 3.04
N SER A 237 -13.98 -4.34 2.16
CA SER A 237 -13.70 -4.08 0.75
C SER A 237 -14.50 -2.90 0.22
N GLY A 238 -13.95 -2.19 -0.75
CA GLY A 238 -14.57 -1.07 -1.44
C GLY A 238 -14.11 -0.96 -2.88
#